data_4b988ac8c9171cea45d2ac198bf8e104
#
_entry.id   4b988ac8c9171cea45d2ac198bf8e104
#
_cell.length_a   1.000
_cell.length_b   1.000
_cell.length_c   1.000
_cell.angle_alpha   90.00
_cell.angle_beta   90.00
_cell.angle_gamma   90.00
#
_symmetry.space_group_name_H-M   'P 1'
#
loop_
_entity.id
_entity.type
_entity.pdbx_description
1 polymer ?
#
loop_
_entity_poly.entity_id
_entity_poly.type
_entity_poly.pdbx_seq_one_letter_code
_entity_poly.pdbx_strand_id
1 'polypeptide(L)'
;MIIQLNDAELVWDFDENNTNAAEISNNNLKLVKNSEILWNMREIVGYDDCCVGVHLLSKNEFYFVTFNGIGFTMRVEGSEVTCVKSVITK
;
A
#
# COMPACT_ATOMS: atom_id res chain seq x y z
N MET A 1 -2.61 -4.99 10.12
CA MET A 1 -1.40 -4.33 10.64
C MET A 1 -1.48 -2.82 10.37
N ILE A 2 -1.10 -2.03 11.34
CA ILE A 2 -1.05 -0.58 11.19
C ILE A 2 0.40 -0.13 11.28
N ILE A 3 0.84 0.62 10.28
CA ILE A 3 2.21 1.12 10.19
C ILE A 3 2.16 2.65 10.27
N GLN A 4 2.82 3.23 11.28
CA GLN A 4 2.82 4.66 11.49
C GLN A 4 3.73 5.38 10.48
N LEU A 5 3.18 6.37 9.79
CA LEU A 5 3.88 7.16 8.79
C LEU A 5 3.67 8.64 9.10
N ASN A 6 4.62 9.26 9.78
CA ASN A 6 4.53 10.66 10.25
C ASN A 6 3.22 10.88 11.03
N ASP A 7 2.27 11.62 10.46
CA ASP A 7 0.98 11.92 11.10
C ASP A 7 -0.19 11.13 10.48
N ALA A 8 0.11 10.09 9.73
CA ALA A 8 -0.88 9.22 9.08
C ALA A 8 -0.58 7.77 9.38
N GLU A 9 -1.52 6.88 9.06
CA GLU A 9 -1.38 5.45 9.29
C GLU A 9 -1.59 4.67 7.99
N LEU A 10 -0.65 3.77 7.69
CA LEU A 10 -0.86 2.77 6.64
C LEU A 10 -1.56 1.59 7.27
N VAL A 11 -2.75 1.27 6.76
CA VAL A 11 -3.52 0.12 7.19
C VAL A 11 -3.36 -0.97 6.14
N TRP A 12 -2.72 -2.07 6.54
CA TRP A 12 -2.42 -3.19 5.67
C TRP A 12 -3.12 -4.45 6.17
N ASP A 13 -4.11 -4.90 5.42
CA ASP A 13 -4.85 -6.12 5.70
C ASP A 13 -4.23 -7.27 4.92
N PHE A 14 -3.37 -8.02 5.56
CA PHE A 14 -2.73 -9.18 4.97
C PHE A 14 -2.67 -10.31 6.00
N ASP A 15 -3.24 -11.45 5.62
CA ASP A 15 -3.18 -12.66 6.42
C ASP A 15 -2.38 -13.70 5.64
N GLU A 16 -1.18 -13.99 6.12
CA GLU A 16 -0.29 -14.97 5.47
C GLU A 16 -0.85 -16.40 5.50
N ASN A 17 -1.86 -16.65 6.34
CA ASN A 17 -2.55 -17.93 6.38
C ASN A 17 -3.67 -18.02 5.33
N ASN A 18 -4.07 -16.90 4.75
CA ASN A 18 -5.04 -16.85 3.68
C ASN A 18 -4.32 -16.50 2.38
N THR A 19 -3.95 -17.53 1.62
CA THR A 19 -3.22 -17.37 0.37
C THR A 19 -4.14 -17.29 -0.85
N ASN A 20 -5.46 -17.20 -0.63
CA ASN A 20 -6.40 -17.11 -1.72
C ASN A 20 -6.47 -15.67 -2.23
N ALA A 21 -5.67 -15.38 -3.27
CA ALA A 21 -5.60 -14.04 -3.84
C ALA A 21 -6.94 -13.54 -4.40
N ALA A 22 -7.88 -14.44 -4.67
CA ALA A 22 -9.21 -14.05 -5.12
C ALA A 22 -10.04 -13.40 -4.01
N GLU A 23 -9.71 -13.68 -2.75
CA GLU A 23 -10.39 -13.09 -1.60
C GLU A 23 -9.70 -11.82 -1.10
N ILE A 24 -8.42 -11.65 -1.46
CA ILE A 24 -7.63 -10.48 -1.10
C ILE A 24 -7.62 -9.55 -2.30
N SER A 25 -8.43 -8.52 -2.26
CA SER A 25 -8.54 -7.58 -3.37
C SER A 25 -7.48 -6.49 -3.30
N ASN A 26 -7.42 -5.66 -4.34
CA ASN A 26 -6.56 -4.48 -4.41
C ASN A 26 -6.98 -3.38 -3.42
N ASN A 27 -7.69 -3.75 -2.36
CA ASN A 27 -8.21 -2.85 -1.34
C ASN A 27 -7.57 -3.13 0.03
N ASN A 28 -6.47 -3.88 0.06
CA ASN A 28 -5.87 -4.30 1.32
C ASN A 28 -4.73 -3.40 1.82
N LEU A 29 -4.51 -2.26 1.16
CA LEU A 29 -3.57 -1.25 1.65
C LEU A 29 -4.16 0.14 1.43
N LYS A 30 -4.20 0.94 2.49
CA LYS A 30 -4.72 2.30 2.43
C LYS A 30 -3.98 3.19 3.42
N LEU A 31 -3.99 4.48 3.14
CA LEU A 31 -3.42 5.49 4.02
C LEU A 31 -4.56 6.27 4.67
N VAL A 32 -4.56 6.35 5.99
CA VAL A 32 -5.63 6.96 6.78
C VAL A 32 -5.02 8.07 7.64
N LYS A 33 -5.69 9.22 7.67
CA LYS A 33 -5.32 10.35 8.52
C LYS A 33 -6.58 10.97 9.09
N ASN A 34 -6.63 11.14 10.41
CA ASN A 34 -7.79 11.71 11.12
C ASN A 34 -9.09 10.99 10.75
N SER A 35 -9.03 9.66 10.68
CA SER A 35 -10.17 8.78 10.34
C SER A 35 -10.66 8.92 8.90
N GLU A 36 -9.92 9.63 8.04
CA GLU A 36 -10.23 9.77 6.63
C GLU A 36 -9.23 9.00 5.78
N ILE A 37 -9.74 8.32 4.75
CA ILE A 37 -8.88 7.61 3.79
C ILE A 37 -8.32 8.64 2.81
N LEU A 38 -7.01 8.90 2.88
CA LEU A 38 -6.34 9.79 1.94
C LEU A 38 -6.01 9.12 0.63
N TRP A 39 -5.73 7.82 0.68
CA TRP A 39 -5.30 7.06 -0.47
C TRP A 39 -5.62 5.58 -0.28
N ASN A 40 -5.95 4.92 -1.37
CA ASN A 40 -6.19 3.48 -1.41
C ASN A 40 -5.40 2.92 -2.60
N MET A 41 -4.74 1.78 -2.40
CA MET A 41 -3.90 1.18 -3.44
C MET A 41 -4.64 0.90 -4.75
N ARG A 42 -5.96 0.75 -4.71
CA ARG A 42 -6.74 0.49 -5.93
C ARG A 42 -6.71 1.66 -6.92
N GLU A 43 -6.18 2.82 -6.52
CA GLU A 43 -5.98 3.93 -7.45
C GLU A 43 -4.91 3.62 -8.48
N ILE A 44 -3.99 2.69 -8.17
CA ILE A 44 -2.88 2.36 -9.08
C ILE A 44 -2.69 0.85 -9.30
N VAL A 45 -3.42 0.01 -8.58
CA VAL A 45 -3.27 -1.46 -8.67
C VAL A 45 -4.57 -2.07 -9.17
N GLY A 46 -4.47 -2.98 -10.15
CA GLY A 46 -5.62 -3.68 -10.71
C GLY A 46 -6.33 -4.57 -9.68
N TYR A 47 -7.62 -4.81 -9.91
CA TYR A 47 -8.46 -5.53 -8.94
C TYR A 47 -8.07 -6.99 -8.76
N ASP A 48 -7.27 -7.56 -9.66
CA ASP A 48 -6.79 -8.93 -9.62
C ASP A 48 -5.45 -9.06 -8.90
N ASP A 49 -5.02 -8.02 -8.21
CA ASP A 49 -3.75 -7.97 -7.49
C ASP A 49 -4.00 -7.54 -6.04
N CYS A 50 -3.00 -7.68 -5.18
CA CYS A 50 -3.08 -7.28 -3.78
C CYS A 50 -1.69 -6.96 -3.24
N CYS A 51 -1.64 -6.24 -2.12
CA CYS A 51 -0.38 -5.91 -1.46
C CYS A 51 0.08 -7.08 -0.59
N VAL A 52 1.30 -7.55 -0.80
CA VAL A 52 1.90 -8.66 -0.05
C VAL A 52 3.13 -8.25 0.76
N GLY A 53 3.56 -7.01 0.67
CA GLY A 53 4.69 -6.52 1.46
C GLY A 53 4.69 -5.00 1.53
N VAL A 54 5.08 -4.46 2.69
CA VAL A 54 5.15 -3.01 2.92
C VAL A 54 6.42 -2.70 3.71
N HIS A 55 7.14 -1.66 3.29
CA HIS A 55 8.34 -1.18 3.97
C HIS A 55 8.31 0.34 4.06
N LEU A 56 8.62 0.88 5.22
CA LEU A 56 8.84 2.33 5.37
C LEU A 56 10.23 2.67 4.87
N LEU A 57 10.34 3.70 4.05
CA LEU A 57 11.61 4.23 3.55
C LEU A 57 12.05 5.45 4.35
N SER A 58 11.08 6.28 4.77
CA SER A 58 11.32 7.45 5.59
C SER A 58 10.00 7.84 6.26
N LYS A 59 9.97 8.98 6.96
CA LYS A 59 8.74 9.43 7.64
C LYS A 59 7.61 9.80 6.68
N ASN A 60 7.91 10.00 5.39
CA ASN A 60 6.93 10.40 4.38
C ASN A 60 7.00 9.57 3.11
N GLU A 61 7.75 8.45 3.14
CA GLU A 61 7.84 7.57 1.98
C GLU A 61 7.69 6.12 2.41
N PHE A 62 6.97 5.35 1.60
CA PHE A 62 6.82 3.92 1.81
C PHE A 62 6.91 3.18 0.48
N TYR A 63 7.27 1.91 0.57
CA TYR A 63 7.35 0.99 -0.57
C TYR A 63 6.40 -0.15 -0.32
N PHE A 64 5.66 -0.55 -1.34
CA PHE A 64 4.87 -1.77 -1.24
C PHE A 64 5.02 -2.61 -2.51
N VAL A 65 4.85 -3.91 -2.36
CA VAL A 65 4.96 -4.87 -3.45
C VAL A 65 3.68 -5.67 -3.55
N THR A 66 3.28 -5.96 -4.79
CA THR A 66 2.05 -6.68 -5.06
C THR A 66 2.30 -8.16 -5.32
N PHE A 67 1.24 -8.95 -5.25
CA PHE A 67 1.28 -10.38 -5.56
C PHE A 67 1.77 -10.64 -6.98
N ASN A 68 1.40 -9.78 -7.94
CA ASN A 68 1.85 -9.91 -9.33
C ASN A 68 3.29 -9.43 -9.54
N GLY A 69 3.97 -8.99 -8.48
CA GLY A 69 5.39 -8.68 -8.53
C GLY A 69 5.71 -7.29 -9.02
N ILE A 70 4.88 -6.31 -8.69
CA ILE A 70 5.15 -4.91 -8.99
C ILE A 70 5.44 -4.18 -7.68
N GLY A 71 6.55 -3.47 -7.61
CA GLY A 71 6.92 -2.65 -6.46
C GLY A 71 6.64 -1.19 -6.74
N PHE A 72 6.06 -0.49 -5.78
CA PHE A 72 5.72 0.92 -5.87
C PHE A 72 6.36 1.69 -4.73
N THR A 73 7.05 2.79 -5.07
CA THR A 73 7.56 3.74 -4.07
C THR A 73 6.61 4.93 -4.04
N MET A 74 6.05 5.19 -2.86
CA MET A 74 5.04 6.22 -2.67
C MET A 74 5.57 7.31 -1.75
N ARG A 75 5.19 8.55 -2.04
CA ARG A 75 5.53 9.71 -1.22
C ARG A 75 4.25 10.38 -0.75
N VAL A 76 4.23 10.76 0.52
CA VAL A 76 3.10 11.47 1.14
C VAL A 76 3.53 12.91 1.41
N GLU A 77 2.81 13.87 0.80
CA GLU A 77 3.05 15.30 1.01
C GLU A 77 1.72 15.96 1.40
N GLY A 78 1.56 16.27 2.69
CA GLY A 78 0.29 16.77 3.19
C GLY A 78 -0.82 15.75 3.03
N SER A 79 -1.81 16.04 2.19
CA SER A 79 -2.91 15.14 1.89
C SER A 79 -2.73 14.41 0.55
N GLU A 80 -1.62 14.66 -0.13
CA GLU A 80 -1.36 14.06 -1.43
C GLU A 80 -0.45 12.85 -1.32
N VAL A 81 -0.78 11.79 -2.06
CA VAL A 81 0.02 10.58 -2.14
C VAL A 81 0.40 10.37 -3.60
N THR A 82 1.69 10.34 -3.88
CA THR A 82 2.23 10.30 -5.24
C THR A 82 3.08 9.06 -5.43
N CYS A 83 2.91 8.39 -6.56
CA CYS A 83 3.81 7.30 -6.95
C CYS A 83 5.08 7.90 -7.55
N VAL A 84 6.20 7.72 -6.85
CA VAL A 84 7.50 8.23 -7.27
C VAL A 84 8.15 7.30 -8.29
N LYS A 85 7.95 5.98 -8.11
CA LYS A 85 8.62 4.98 -8.91
C LYS A 85 7.85 3.66 -8.85
N SER A 86 7.80 2.96 -9.97
CA SER A 86 7.30 1.58 -10.00
C SER A 86 8.31 0.70 -10.71
N VAL A 87 8.45 -0.54 -10.24
CA VAL A 87 9.39 -1.51 -10.80
C VAL A 87 8.75 -2.88 -10.84
N ILE A 88 9.14 -3.67 -11.85
CA ILE A 88 8.76 -5.08 -11.93
C ILE A 88 9.81 -5.86 -11.13
N THR A 89 9.35 -6.62 -10.11
CA THR A 89 10.22 -7.32 -9.18
C THR A 89 10.43 -8.80 -9.55
N LYS A 90 9.74 -9.28 -10.57
CA LYS A 90 9.89 -10.66 -11.04
C LYS A 90 10.98 -10.79 -12.09
#